data_fcb826b283e5a82541563de1f34222b7
#
_entry.id   fcb826b283e5a82541563de1f34222b7
#
_cell.length_a   1.000
_cell.length_b   1.000
_cell.length_c   1.000
_cell.angle_alpha   90.00
_cell.angle_beta   90.00
_cell.angle_gamma   90.00
#
_symmetry.space_group_name_H-M   'P 1'
#
loop_
_entity.id
_entity.type
_entity.pdbx_description
1 polymer ?
#
loop_
_entity_poly.entity_id
_entity_poly.type
_entity_poly.pdbx_seq_one_letter_code
_entity_poly.pdbx_strand_id
1 'polypeptide(L)'
;MTQSIKLSTDQMRMMSLFQNVTGAVARDCIEDEKQDRVIFVVNTGKMGLAIGKGGMHIKSLQNMVKRNVELVEYDEDPAKFLSNLLNNKLISEVKINTRADGTKQAIVMVDPRKKGIVVGREGRNAEKARLLAKRYFDIGSVLINSPERATMEL
;
A
#
# COMPACT_ATOMS: atom_id res chain seq x y z
N MET A 1 -10.99 -14.83 9.40
CA MET A 1 -12.07 -14.73 8.41
C MET A 1 -11.73 -13.71 7.36
N THR A 2 -11.78 -14.10 6.11
CA THR A 2 -11.46 -13.18 5.02
C THR A 2 -12.63 -12.24 4.75
N GLN A 3 -12.31 -10.98 4.56
CA GLN A 3 -13.32 -10.01 4.18
C GLN A 3 -13.73 -10.20 2.73
N SER A 4 -15.02 -10.02 2.47
CA SER A 4 -15.54 -10.05 1.11
C SER A 4 -15.27 -8.69 0.46
N ILE A 5 -14.56 -8.68 -0.64
CA ILE A 5 -14.25 -7.47 -1.38
C ILE A 5 -15.13 -7.42 -2.63
N LYS A 6 -15.91 -6.34 -2.74
CA LYS A 6 -16.77 -6.13 -3.89
C LYS A 6 -16.15 -5.10 -4.81
N LEU A 7 -16.17 -5.39 -6.10
CA LEU A 7 -15.63 -4.51 -7.12
C LEU A 7 -16.76 -3.95 -7.96
N SER A 8 -16.70 -2.66 -8.25
CA SER A 8 -17.63 -2.01 -9.15
C SER A 8 -17.31 -2.39 -10.59
N THR A 9 -18.24 -2.10 -11.51
CA THR A 9 -18.03 -2.30 -12.93
C THR A 9 -16.82 -1.50 -13.42
N ASP A 10 -16.67 -0.28 -12.96
CA ASP A 10 -15.54 0.57 -13.35
C ASP A 10 -14.21 0.00 -12.84
N GLN A 11 -14.20 -0.54 -11.63
CA GLN A 11 -12.99 -1.18 -11.09
C GLN A 11 -12.62 -2.41 -11.89
N MET A 12 -13.61 -3.21 -12.30
CA MET A 12 -13.35 -4.38 -13.13
C MET A 12 -12.80 -4.00 -14.50
N ARG A 13 -13.30 -2.91 -15.08
CA ARG A 13 -12.77 -2.38 -16.35
C ARG A 13 -11.31 -1.96 -16.19
N MET A 14 -10.99 -1.28 -15.09
CA MET A 14 -9.61 -0.87 -14.82
C MET A 14 -8.69 -2.06 -14.60
N MET A 15 -9.18 -3.11 -13.95
CA MET A 15 -8.40 -4.32 -13.76
C MET A 15 -8.13 -5.03 -15.09
N SER A 16 -9.12 -5.04 -16.00
CA SER A 16 -8.93 -5.59 -17.34
C SER A 16 -7.92 -4.77 -18.14
N LEU A 17 -8.02 -3.45 -18.06
CA LEU A 17 -7.06 -2.56 -18.70
C LEU A 17 -5.64 -2.80 -18.19
N PHE A 18 -5.51 -2.93 -16.88
CA PHE A 18 -4.23 -3.22 -16.24
C PHE A 18 -3.62 -4.50 -16.81
N GLN A 19 -4.40 -5.57 -16.87
CA GLN A 19 -3.92 -6.85 -17.39
C GLN A 19 -3.52 -6.75 -18.86
N ASN A 20 -4.31 -6.04 -19.66
CA ASN A 20 -3.99 -5.85 -21.07
C ASN A 20 -2.71 -5.07 -21.29
N VAL A 21 -2.46 -4.05 -20.48
CA VAL A 21 -1.27 -3.20 -20.62
C VAL A 21 -0.02 -3.89 -20.08
N THR A 22 -0.13 -4.55 -18.93
CA THR A 22 1.05 -5.07 -18.21
C THR A 22 1.30 -6.56 -18.42
N GLY A 23 0.29 -7.32 -18.75
CA GLY A 23 0.39 -8.78 -18.76
C GLY A 23 0.28 -9.41 -17.38
N ALA A 24 0.24 -8.59 -16.31
CA ALA A 24 0.06 -9.08 -14.96
C ALA A 24 -1.41 -8.97 -14.55
N VAL A 25 -1.82 -9.82 -13.61
CA VAL A 25 -3.18 -9.77 -13.07
C VAL A 25 -3.18 -8.91 -11.81
N ALA A 26 -4.09 -7.93 -11.77
CA ALA A 26 -4.30 -7.16 -10.55
C ALA A 26 -5.28 -7.93 -9.65
N ARG A 27 -4.92 -8.04 -8.36
CA ARG A 27 -5.83 -8.62 -7.37
C ARG A 27 -6.97 -7.68 -7.05
N ASP A 28 -6.70 -6.38 -7.15
CA ASP A 28 -7.64 -5.37 -6.70
C ASP A 28 -7.30 -4.03 -7.33
N CYS A 29 -8.27 -3.14 -7.32
CA CYS A 29 -8.12 -1.79 -7.82
C CYS A 29 -8.88 -0.86 -6.90
N ILE A 30 -8.20 0.13 -6.34
CA ILE A 30 -8.79 1.10 -5.43
C ILE A 30 -8.72 2.47 -6.06
N GLU A 31 -9.87 3.12 -6.20
CA GLU A 31 -9.95 4.49 -6.65
C GLU A 31 -9.91 5.40 -5.42
N ASP A 32 -8.85 6.15 -5.28
CA ASP A 32 -8.69 7.10 -4.17
C ASP A 32 -8.86 8.51 -4.73
N GLU A 33 -10.10 8.99 -4.68
CA GLU A 33 -10.43 10.31 -5.23
C GLU A 33 -9.81 11.43 -4.42
N LYS A 34 -9.70 11.25 -3.12
CA LYS A 34 -9.14 12.26 -2.23
C LYS A 34 -7.70 12.61 -2.60
N GLN A 35 -6.91 11.60 -3.00
CA GLN A 35 -5.51 11.80 -3.40
C GLN A 35 -5.32 11.75 -4.91
N ASP A 36 -6.43 11.70 -5.66
CA ASP A 36 -6.41 11.66 -7.13
C ASP A 36 -5.51 10.57 -7.68
N ARG A 37 -5.74 9.33 -7.24
CA ARG A 37 -4.93 8.20 -7.66
C ARG A 37 -5.76 6.92 -7.76
N VAL A 38 -5.24 6.00 -8.58
CA VAL A 38 -5.74 4.62 -8.66
C VAL A 38 -4.63 3.71 -8.16
N ILE A 39 -4.96 2.83 -7.23
CA ILE A 39 -4.00 1.88 -6.66
C ILE A 39 -4.35 0.50 -7.16
N PHE A 40 -3.41 -0.14 -7.87
CA PHE A 40 -3.56 -1.53 -8.27
C PHE A 40 -2.75 -2.40 -7.33
N VAL A 41 -3.39 -3.43 -6.81
CA VAL A 41 -2.74 -4.41 -5.95
C VAL A 41 -2.36 -5.60 -6.81
N VAL A 42 -1.07 -5.89 -6.84
CA VAL A 42 -0.47 -6.87 -7.75
C VAL A 42 -0.11 -8.12 -6.97
N ASN A 43 -0.24 -9.28 -7.59
CA ASN A 43 0.16 -10.54 -6.96
C ASN A 43 1.64 -10.56 -6.62
N THR A 44 1.98 -11.32 -5.59
CA THR A 44 3.35 -11.50 -5.15
C THR A 44 4.24 -11.95 -6.31
N GLY A 45 5.38 -11.28 -6.46
CA GLY A 45 6.35 -11.62 -7.50
C GLY A 45 6.07 -11.05 -8.87
N LYS A 46 4.98 -10.29 -9.05
CA LYS A 46 4.59 -9.75 -10.36
C LYS A 46 4.84 -8.26 -10.51
N MET A 47 5.48 -7.64 -9.52
CA MET A 47 5.68 -6.19 -9.54
C MET A 47 6.55 -5.73 -10.72
N GLY A 48 7.61 -6.45 -11.02
CA GLY A 48 8.48 -6.10 -12.16
C GLY A 48 7.74 -6.09 -13.48
N LEU A 49 6.89 -7.10 -13.69
CA LEU A 49 6.08 -7.19 -14.90
C LEU A 49 5.07 -6.03 -14.96
N ALA A 50 4.46 -5.71 -13.83
CA ALA A 50 3.48 -4.63 -13.76
C ALA A 50 4.09 -3.26 -14.03
N ILE A 51 5.30 -3.01 -13.54
CA ILE A 51 6.00 -1.74 -13.75
C ILE A 51 6.45 -1.63 -15.21
N GLY A 52 6.98 -2.70 -15.74
CA GLY A 52 7.53 -2.74 -17.09
C GLY A 52 8.91 -2.10 -17.17
N LYS A 53 9.59 -2.33 -18.26
CA LYS A 53 10.94 -1.80 -18.49
C LYS A 53 10.90 -0.28 -18.47
N GLY A 54 11.71 0.33 -17.60
CA GLY A 54 11.77 1.78 -17.48
C GLY A 54 10.47 2.42 -17.01
N GLY A 55 9.58 1.64 -16.39
CA GLY A 55 8.30 2.15 -15.94
C GLY A 55 7.27 2.35 -17.05
N MET A 56 7.48 1.72 -18.20
CA MET A 56 6.63 1.98 -19.38
C MET A 56 5.17 1.61 -19.16
N HIS A 57 4.89 0.54 -18.40
CA HIS A 57 3.52 0.13 -18.16
C HIS A 57 2.78 1.10 -17.25
N ILE A 58 3.46 1.60 -16.22
CA ILE A 58 2.87 2.60 -15.32
C ILE A 58 2.54 3.86 -16.10
N LYS A 59 3.47 4.32 -16.95
CA LYS A 59 3.27 5.52 -17.76
C LYS A 59 2.08 5.37 -18.69
N SER A 60 1.97 4.20 -19.35
CA SER A 60 0.83 3.92 -20.22
C SER A 60 -0.48 3.94 -19.47
N LEU A 61 -0.51 3.31 -18.27
CA LEU A 61 -1.71 3.28 -17.45
C LEU A 61 -2.12 4.69 -17.01
N GLN A 62 -1.16 5.50 -16.59
CA GLN A 62 -1.44 6.89 -16.18
C GLN A 62 -2.04 7.70 -17.32
N ASN A 63 -1.53 7.52 -18.53
CA ASN A 63 -2.07 8.20 -19.70
C ASN A 63 -3.50 7.74 -20.01
N MET A 64 -3.79 6.46 -19.84
CA MET A 64 -5.11 5.91 -20.13
C MET A 64 -6.16 6.27 -19.10
N VAL A 65 -5.81 6.19 -17.81
CA VAL A 65 -6.76 6.49 -16.73
C VAL A 65 -6.79 7.98 -16.38
N LYS A 66 -5.78 8.74 -16.83
CA LYS A 66 -5.65 10.19 -16.60
C LYS A 66 -5.63 10.56 -15.12
N ARG A 67 -5.03 9.71 -14.33
CA ARG A 67 -4.80 9.91 -12.90
C ARG A 67 -3.47 9.29 -12.53
N ASN A 68 -2.98 9.60 -11.34
CA ASN A 68 -1.80 8.94 -10.82
C ASN A 68 -2.10 7.45 -10.61
N VAL A 69 -1.17 6.61 -11.00
CA VAL A 69 -1.29 5.17 -10.83
C VAL A 69 -0.21 4.73 -9.86
N GLU A 70 -0.60 4.00 -8.82
CA GLU A 70 0.32 3.41 -7.86
C GLU A 70 0.13 1.91 -7.85
N LEU A 71 1.23 1.20 -7.64
CA LEU A 71 1.24 -0.25 -7.58
C LEU A 71 1.67 -0.70 -6.20
N VAL A 72 0.98 -1.71 -5.66
CA VAL A 72 1.30 -2.29 -4.36
C VAL A 72 1.38 -3.80 -4.55
N GLU A 73 2.45 -4.40 -4.03
CA GLU A 73 2.59 -5.86 -4.09
C GLU A 73 1.89 -6.49 -2.89
N TYR A 74 1.02 -7.44 -3.16
CA TYR A 74 0.30 -8.15 -2.11
C TYR A 74 1.21 -9.13 -1.39
N ASP A 75 0.96 -9.31 -0.09
CA ASP A 75 1.57 -10.36 0.71
C ASP A 75 0.55 -10.81 1.76
N GLU A 76 0.52 -12.11 2.03
CA GLU A 76 -0.41 -12.65 3.03
C GLU A 76 -0.06 -12.22 4.45
N ASP A 77 1.22 -11.94 4.70
CA ASP A 77 1.68 -11.45 5.99
C ASP A 77 1.42 -9.95 6.05
N PRO A 78 0.55 -9.48 6.95
CA PRO A 78 0.23 -8.05 7.03
C PRO A 78 1.45 -7.18 7.31
N ALA A 79 2.40 -7.64 8.11
CA ALA A 79 3.61 -6.88 8.39
C ALA A 79 4.43 -6.68 7.12
N LYS A 80 4.60 -7.74 6.34
CA LYS A 80 5.35 -7.67 5.09
C LYS A 80 4.61 -6.84 4.05
N PHE A 81 3.30 -6.98 3.98
CA PHE A 81 2.49 -6.18 3.07
C PHE A 81 2.66 -4.68 3.34
N LEU A 82 2.57 -4.27 4.60
CA LEU A 82 2.73 -2.87 4.97
C LEU A 82 4.16 -2.38 4.73
N SER A 83 5.14 -3.22 4.97
CA SER A 83 6.53 -2.88 4.69
C SER A 83 6.76 -2.65 3.18
N ASN A 84 6.22 -3.52 2.35
CA ASN A 84 6.32 -3.38 0.89
C ASN A 84 5.65 -2.10 0.41
N LEU A 85 4.50 -1.80 0.97
CA LEU A 85 3.68 -0.66 0.59
C LEU A 85 4.32 0.67 0.97
N LEU A 86 5.05 0.71 2.09
CA LEU A 86 5.62 1.92 2.64
C LEU A 86 7.12 2.11 2.33
N ASN A 87 7.69 1.30 1.47
CA ASN A 87 9.11 1.29 1.13
C ASN A 87 9.94 0.57 2.21
N ASN A 88 10.08 -0.73 2.04
CA ASN A 88 10.73 -1.61 3.01
C ASN A 88 12.17 -1.22 3.36
N LYS A 89 12.85 -0.48 2.47
CA LYS A 89 14.23 -0.04 2.74
C LYS A 89 14.32 0.98 3.86
N LEU A 90 13.22 1.69 4.13
CA LEU A 90 13.17 2.74 5.12
C LEU A 90 12.53 2.30 6.43
N ILE A 91 12.07 1.06 6.49
CA ILE A 91 11.32 0.54 7.64
C ILE A 91 12.16 -0.43 8.41
N SER A 92 12.29 -0.18 9.73
CA SER A 92 13.04 -1.06 10.63
C SER A 92 12.23 -2.30 11.00
N GLU A 93 10.96 -2.10 11.31
CA GLU A 93 10.12 -3.17 11.85
C GLU A 93 8.66 -2.81 11.69
N VAL A 94 7.81 -3.83 11.52
CA VAL A 94 6.35 -3.67 11.58
C VAL A 94 5.82 -4.67 12.59
N LYS A 95 5.05 -4.17 13.57
CA LYS A 95 4.41 -5.01 14.57
C LYS A 95 2.91 -4.93 14.41
N ILE A 96 2.24 -6.08 14.49
CA ILE A 96 0.79 -6.15 14.45
C ILE A 96 0.31 -6.58 15.84
N ASN A 97 -0.44 -5.71 16.50
CA ASN A 97 -0.96 -5.96 17.84
C ASN A 97 -2.47 -6.08 17.81
N THR A 98 -2.99 -6.93 18.69
CA THR A 98 -4.42 -7.00 18.93
C THR A 98 -4.68 -6.37 20.28
N ARG A 99 -5.54 -5.35 20.32
CA ARG A 99 -5.88 -4.66 21.56
C ARG A 99 -6.86 -5.47 22.38
N ALA A 100 -7.03 -5.09 23.65
CA ALA A 100 -7.93 -5.79 24.57
C ALA A 100 -9.37 -5.83 24.06
N ASP A 101 -9.80 -4.80 23.29
CA ASP A 101 -11.15 -4.72 22.73
C ASP A 101 -11.31 -5.52 21.42
N GLY A 102 -10.24 -6.23 21.00
CA GLY A 102 -10.26 -7.04 19.78
C GLY A 102 -9.83 -6.32 18.53
N THR A 103 -9.63 -5.00 18.58
CA THR A 103 -9.19 -4.25 17.41
C THR A 103 -7.71 -4.49 17.14
N LYS A 104 -7.33 -4.46 15.87
CA LYS A 104 -5.95 -4.66 15.46
C LYS A 104 -5.28 -3.33 15.15
N GLN A 105 -4.00 -3.26 15.46
CA GLN A 105 -3.20 -2.08 15.21
C GLN A 105 -1.86 -2.49 14.62
N ALA A 106 -1.41 -1.76 13.61
CA ALA A 106 -0.07 -1.93 13.06
C ALA A 106 0.81 -0.78 13.52
N ILE A 107 2.02 -1.11 13.96
CA ILE A 107 3.01 -0.10 14.34
C ILE A 107 4.20 -0.28 13.43
N VAL A 108 4.48 0.76 12.64
CA VAL A 108 5.58 0.78 11.68
C VAL A 108 6.70 1.63 12.27
N MET A 109 7.86 1.01 12.48
CA MET A 109 9.02 1.70 13.06
C MET A 109 9.95 2.17 11.96
N VAL A 110 10.30 3.45 11.99
CA VAL A 110 11.16 4.07 10.99
C VAL A 110 12.21 4.93 11.67
N ASP A 111 13.30 5.20 10.96
CA ASP A 111 14.31 6.17 11.40
C ASP A 111 13.65 7.55 11.47
N PRO A 112 13.84 8.31 12.57
CA PRO A 112 13.25 9.65 12.69
C PRO A 112 13.55 10.57 11.50
N ARG A 113 14.72 10.41 10.89
CA ARG A 113 15.12 11.22 9.73
C ARG A 113 14.38 10.82 8.46
N LYS A 114 13.79 9.65 8.42
CA LYS A 114 13.08 9.12 7.26
C LYS A 114 11.57 9.13 7.41
N LYS A 115 11.08 9.49 8.58
CA LYS A 115 9.65 9.43 8.87
C LYS A 115 8.81 10.25 7.88
N GLY A 116 9.27 11.46 7.56
CA GLY A 116 8.55 12.30 6.62
C GLY A 116 8.43 11.68 5.23
N ILE A 117 9.50 11.00 4.79
CA ILE A 117 9.49 10.31 3.50
C ILE A 117 8.51 9.15 3.51
N VAL A 118 8.49 8.37 4.58
CA VAL A 118 7.61 7.21 4.71
C VAL A 118 6.14 7.64 4.76
N VAL A 119 5.83 8.66 5.56
CA VAL A 119 4.46 9.19 5.66
C VAL A 119 3.99 9.77 4.32
N GLY A 120 4.91 10.42 3.60
CA GLY A 120 4.62 11.01 2.30
C GLY A 120 4.01 12.39 2.39
N ARG A 121 4.02 13.09 1.26
CA ARG A 121 3.45 14.44 1.16
C ARG A 121 1.96 14.40 1.52
N GLU A 122 1.56 15.26 2.45
CA GLU A 122 0.17 15.35 2.91
C GLU A 122 -0.36 14.02 3.44
N GLY A 123 0.54 13.16 3.93
CA GLY A 123 0.18 11.88 4.50
C GLY A 123 -0.27 10.83 3.51
N ARG A 124 0.01 11.00 2.22
CA ARG A 124 -0.54 10.11 1.19
C ARG A 124 -0.14 8.65 1.34
N ASN A 125 1.08 8.38 1.77
CA ASN A 125 1.53 6.99 1.98
C ASN A 125 0.91 6.39 3.24
N ALA A 126 0.79 7.19 4.30
CA ALA A 126 0.13 6.76 5.53
C ALA A 126 -1.35 6.45 5.28
N GLU A 127 -2.02 7.28 4.50
CA GLU A 127 -3.41 7.07 4.11
C GLU A 127 -3.58 5.77 3.32
N LYS A 128 -2.67 5.53 2.37
CA LYS A 128 -2.68 4.29 1.59
C LYS A 128 -2.53 3.08 2.49
N ALA A 129 -1.61 3.14 3.44
CA ALA A 129 -1.39 2.05 4.38
C ALA A 129 -2.63 1.79 5.23
N ARG A 130 -3.27 2.84 5.74
CA ARG A 130 -4.50 2.69 6.54
C ARG A 130 -5.61 2.04 5.74
N LEU A 131 -5.81 2.52 4.53
CA LEU A 131 -6.88 2.04 3.65
C LEU A 131 -6.70 0.56 3.32
N LEU A 132 -5.51 0.16 2.92
CA LEU A 132 -5.26 -1.21 2.50
C LEU A 132 -5.14 -2.18 3.68
N ALA A 133 -4.60 -1.73 4.81
CA ALA A 133 -4.56 -2.55 6.01
C ALA A 133 -5.97 -2.88 6.51
N LYS A 134 -6.86 -1.90 6.46
CA LYS A 134 -8.26 -2.11 6.82
C LYS A 134 -8.94 -3.05 5.84
N ARG A 135 -8.70 -2.83 4.56
CA ARG A 135 -9.37 -3.57 3.49
C ARG A 135 -9.03 -5.07 3.50
N TYR A 136 -7.76 -5.41 3.71
CA TYR A 136 -7.31 -6.81 3.60
C TYR A 136 -7.17 -7.54 4.91
N PHE A 137 -6.86 -6.83 5.99
CA PHE A 137 -6.49 -7.47 7.25
C PHE A 137 -7.32 -7.03 8.43
N ASP A 138 -8.31 -6.18 8.17
CA ASP A 138 -9.18 -5.62 9.22
C ASP A 138 -8.37 -4.94 10.33
N ILE A 139 -7.27 -4.29 9.94
CA ILE A 139 -6.45 -3.52 10.87
C ILE A 139 -7.03 -2.12 10.96
N GLY A 140 -7.48 -1.74 12.17
CA GLY A 140 -8.20 -0.50 12.38
C GLY A 140 -7.32 0.75 12.43
N SER A 141 -6.04 0.60 12.76
CA SER A 141 -5.14 1.75 12.80
C SER A 141 -3.74 1.37 12.41
N VAL A 142 -3.04 2.30 11.77
CA VAL A 142 -1.64 2.16 11.39
C VAL A 142 -0.89 3.38 11.93
N LEU A 143 0.08 3.15 12.78
CA LEU A 143 0.92 4.20 13.35
C LEU A 143 2.32 4.10 12.75
N ILE A 144 2.84 5.21 12.28
CA ILE A 144 4.22 5.30 11.80
C ILE A 144 5.00 6.04 12.86
N ASN A 145 5.83 5.30 13.59
CA ASN A 145 6.57 5.82 14.74
C ASN A 145 8.07 5.77 14.51
N SER A 146 8.75 6.66 15.17
CA SER A 146 10.21 6.60 15.21
C SER A 146 10.64 6.49 16.68
N PRO A 147 11.78 5.82 16.96
CA PRO A 147 12.28 5.74 18.34
C PRO A 147 12.53 7.13 18.91
N GLU A 148 12.15 7.31 20.17
CA GLU A 148 12.42 8.56 20.86
C GLU A 148 13.91 8.72 21.10
N ARG A 149 14.46 9.86 20.72
CA ARG A 149 15.87 10.12 20.92
C ARG A 149 16.22 10.21 22.40
N ALA A 150 15.30 10.72 23.18
CA ALA A 150 15.49 10.86 24.61
C ALA A 150 15.77 9.53 25.31
N THR A 151 15.21 8.44 24.81
CA THR A 151 15.46 7.13 25.40
C THR A 151 16.87 6.65 25.17
N MET A 152 17.57 7.20 24.21
CA MET A 152 18.95 6.82 23.91
C MET A 152 19.98 7.64 24.65
N GLU A 153 19.55 8.66 25.35
CA GLU A 153 20.44 9.56 26.08
C GLU A 153 20.68 9.12 27.52
N LEU A 154 20.08 8.05 27.90
CA LEU A 154 20.22 7.52 29.25
C LEU A 154 21.54 6.80 29.47
#